data_4604e755c58c4a7b1afa325a28a1b0e8
#
_entry.id   4604e755c58c4a7b1afa325a28a1b0e8
#
_cell.length_a   1.000
_cell.length_b   1.000
_cell.length_c   1.000
_cell.angle_alpha   90.00
_cell.angle_beta   90.00
_cell.angle_gamma   90.00
#
_symmetry.space_group_name_H-M   'P 1'
#
loop_
_entity.id
_entity.type
_entity.pdbx_description
1 polymer ?
#
loop_
_entity_poly.entity_id
_entity_poly.type
_entity_poly.pdbx_seq_one_letter_code
_entity_poly.pdbx_strand_id
1 'polypeptide(L)'
;MKRSLVLPLIALVLSTADSDADTIHARFPRDLPSPESVFTRMFPELPPFAPQSDTVRNAVKLLGARGGLLDALDNLSDPVQSITNPAFSPNNPNNPAMTAGMTFLGQFLDHDVTLDLRSRLLERAEPRRTGNFRTAAFDLDSVYGDGPERSAELYELRGGDIKFRVESIPGAQAVSRLGAERFDLPRDAGGDAIVADSRNDENVILSQLQVAMLRFHNAVTDHLRARPENQGDQPRELFRKARRLVQWHYQWIIVNEFLPLTIGQERLDTILREGLKYYDVDGPDREGRDPRDTNRGRRAEPRIPVEFSVAAYRFGHSQVRPSYRLNFGASGGAPFFAFVFDDRIGPDDPDPADLRGGKRAPRRFVDWQTFFDFGDGNVRPNKRIDTKISTPLMELPGSRAPAPGLPTDGVQSLPSRNLIRHVNFGLPSGQAIARHIGVTALTSAQLAELAPLNLAESTPLWYYVLKEAEVIEGGIRLGPVGARIVGEVFVGLLKADRDSYLADAPNWKPTLPAAGGTGTFRMADLLRFAGVAPPLQ
;
A
#
# COMPACT_ATOMS: atom_id res chain seq x y z
N MET A 1 7.12 42.49 5.13
CA MET A 1 6.51 41.95 6.35
C MET A 1 5.10 41.45 6.01
N LYS A 2 4.95 40.21 5.62
CA LYS A 2 3.63 39.55 5.50
C LYS A 2 3.65 38.41 6.51
N ARG A 3 2.81 38.52 7.53
CA ARG A 3 2.61 37.46 8.53
C ARG A 3 1.74 36.36 7.88
N SER A 4 2.29 35.20 7.75
CA SER A 4 1.52 33.98 7.49
C SER A 4 0.88 33.55 8.81
N LEU A 5 -0.45 33.54 8.83
CA LEU A 5 -1.23 32.85 9.86
C LEU A 5 -1.24 31.37 9.49
N VAL A 6 -0.56 30.55 10.26
CA VAL A 6 -0.69 29.09 10.24
C VAL A 6 -1.75 28.73 11.26
N LEU A 7 -2.89 28.24 10.80
CA LEU A 7 -3.92 27.62 11.64
C LEU A 7 -3.60 26.12 11.78
N PRO A 8 -3.67 25.55 12.99
CA PRO A 8 -3.45 24.12 13.17
C PRO A 8 -4.68 23.35 12.67
N LEU A 9 -4.46 22.41 11.77
CA LEU A 9 -5.49 21.47 11.30
C LEU A 9 -5.12 20.07 11.74
N ILE A 10 -5.86 19.56 12.73
CA ILE A 10 -5.81 18.16 13.14
C ILE A 10 -6.85 17.41 12.30
N ALA A 11 -6.42 16.55 11.39
CA ALA A 11 -7.29 15.59 10.78
C ALA A 11 -6.52 14.33 10.47
N LEU A 12 -6.89 13.27 11.17
CA LEU A 12 -6.46 11.91 10.94
C LEU A 12 -7.26 11.36 9.75
N VAL A 13 -6.62 11.10 8.63
CA VAL A 13 -7.27 10.48 7.47
C VAL A 13 -6.56 9.19 7.14
N LEU A 14 -7.27 8.10 7.33
CA LEU A 14 -6.96 6.83 6.69
C LEU A 14 -7.28 6.96 5.20
N SER A 15 -6.27 7.20 4.43
CA SER A 15 -6.37 7.19 3.01
C SER A 15 -6.07 5.78 2.51
N THR A 16 -7.08 4.96 2.48
CA THR A 16 -7.16 3.99 1.38
C THR A 16 -7.25 4.81 0.09
N ALA A 17 -7.01 4.27 -1.08
CA ALA A 17 -7.26 4.98 -2.34
C ALA A 17 -8.69 5.57 -2.46
N ASP A 18 -9.47 5.50 -1.42
CA ASP A 18 -10.77 6.08 -1.12
C ASP A 18 -10.68 7.27 -0.15
N SER A 19 -9.59 7.99 -0.16
CA SER A 19 -9.58 9.24 0.58
C SER A 19 -10.76 10.09 0.10
N ASP A 20 -11.67 10.39 1.02
CA ASP A 20 -12.72 11.37 0.74
C ASP A 20 -12.05 12.63 0.22
N ALA A 21 -12.33 12.97 -1.03
CA ALA A 21 -11.81 14.18 -1.64
C ALA A 21 -12.06 15.39 -0.73
N ASP A 22 -13.18 15.38 0.01
CA ASP A 22 -13.56 16.46 0.93
C ASP A 22 -12.70 16.51 2.21
N THR A 23 -12.20 15.37 2.70
CA THR A 23 -11.31 15.35 3.88
C THR A 23 -9.87 15.72 3.51
N ILE A 24 -9.46 15.39 2.29
CA ILE A 24 -8.16 15.75 1.74
C ILE A 24 -8.13 17.22 1.31
N HIS A 25 -9.23 17.77 0.78
CA HIS A 25 -9.34 19.19 0.44
C HIS A 25 -9.03 20.14 1.61
N ALA A 26 -9.20 19.70 2.85
CA ALA A 26 -8.80 20.47 4.03
C ALA A 26 -7.27 20.54 4.23
N ARG A 27 -6.50 19.60 3.67
CA ARG A 27 -5.03 19.52 3.77
C ARG A 27 -4.31 20.01 2.52
N PHE A 28 -4.98 20.02 1.35
CA PHE A 28 -4.38 20.52 0.13
C PHE A 28 -4.74 22.00 -0.10
N PRO A 29 -3.86 22.78 -0.75
CA PRO A 29 -4.18 24.12 -1.21
C PRO A 29 -5.46 24.11 -2.05
N ARG A 30 -6.21 25.23 -2.07
CA ARG A 30 -7.42 25.38 -2.88
C ARG A 30 -7.20 25.05 -4.36
N ASP A 31 -5.97 25.13 -4.83
CA ASP A 31 -5.52 24.72 -6.15
C ASP A 31 -4.83 23.36 -6.04
N LEU A 32 -5.57 22.27 -6.23
CA LEU A 32 -4.98 20.92 -6.35
C LEU A 32 -4.02 20.90 -7.56
N PRO A 33 -2.88 20.19 -7.45
CA PRO A 33 -2.00 19.99 -8.59
C PRO A 33 -2.75 19.33 -9.73
N SER A 34 -2.23 19.40 -10.94
CA SER A 34 -2.72 18.60 -12.04
C SER A 34 -2.42 17.13 -11.77
N PRO A 35 -3.34 16.20 -12.08
CA PRO A 35 -3.03 14.78 -11.94
C PRO A 35 -1.91 14.39 -12.91
N GLU A 36 -1.08 13.44 -12.53
CA GLU A 36 -0.02 12.87 -13.36
C GLU A 36 -0.59 12.08 -14.56
N SER A 37 -1.73 11.41 -14.32
CA SER A 37 -2.46 10.66 -15.35
C SER A 37 -3.94 10.53 -14.99
N VAL A 38 -4.70 9.77 -15.78
CA VAL A 38 -6.07 9.35 -15.44
C VAL A 38 -6.13 7.83 -15.32
N PHE A 39 -7.11 7.32 -14.58
CA PHE A 39 -7.36 5.89 -14.53
C PHE A 39 -7.91 5.38 -15.87
N THR A 40 -7.80 4.07 -16.07
CA THR A 40 -8.29 3.37 -17.26
C THR A 40 -9.07 2.10 -16.90
N ARG A 41 -9.44 1.30 -17.90
CA ARG A 41 -10.02 -0.04 -17.74
C ARG A 41 -9.11 -1.08 -18.37
N MET A 42 -8.98 -2.24 -17.71
CA MET A 42 -8.30 -3.42 -18.24
C MET A 42 -9.23 -4.24 -19.16
N PHE A 43 -10.55 -4.21 -18.85
CA PHE A 43 -11.59 -4.95 -19.58
C PHE A 43 -12.75 -4.02 -20.01
N PRO A 44 -12.49 -3.06 -20.91
CA PRO A 44 -13.47 -2.04 -21.28
C PRO A 44 -14.72 -2.58 -21.98
N GLU A 45 -14.63 -3.76 -22.59
CA GLU A 45 -15.73 -4.42 -23.32
C GLU A 45 -16.68 -5.21 -22.40
N LEU A 46 -16.27 -5.47 -21.13
CA LEU A 46 -17.11 -6.23 -20.20
C LEU A 46 -18.14 -5.33 -19.52
N PRO A 47 -19.42 -5.76 -19.41
CA PRO A 47 -20.45 -4.99 -18.74
C PRO A 47 -20.21 -4.93 -17.23
N PRO A 48 -20.77 -3.91 -16.55
CA PRO A 48 -20.80 -3.86 -15.09
C PRO A 48 -21.43 -5.12 -14.49
N PHE A 49 -20.94 -5.53 -13.29
CA PHE A 49 -21.46 -6.70 -12.59
C PHE A 49 -22.94 -6.55 -12.21
N ALA A 50 -23.42 -5.32 -12.00
CA ALA A 50 -24.78 -4.97 -11.65
C ALA A 50 -25.11 -3.53 -12.05
N PRO A 51 -26.40 -3.15 -12.10
CA PRO A 51 -26.79 -1.76 -12.32
C PRO A 51 -26.25 -0.83 -11.24
N GLN A 52 -25.81 0.37 -11.63
CA GLN A 52 -25.35 1.41 -10.71
C GLN A 52 -26.54 2.08 -9.99
N SER A 53 -27.20 1.33 -9.10
CA SER A 53 -28.41 1.74 -8.40
C SER A 53 -28.22 1.75 -6.88
N ASP A 54 -29.08 2.49 -6.17
CA ASP A 54 -29.06 2.53 -4.71
C ASP A 54 -29.39 1.16 -4.09
N THR A 55 -30.24 0.36 -4.75
CA THR A 55 -30.52 -1.01 -4.32
C THR A 55 -29.25 -1.86 -4.28
N VAL A 56 -28.43 -1.78 -5.33
CA VAL A 56 -27.16 -2.52 -5.40
C VAL A 56 -26.16 -1.93 -4.39
N ARG A 57 -26.05 -0.58 -4.29
CA ARG A 57 -25.19 0.06 -3.29
C ARG A 57 -25.55 -0.37 -1.86
N ASN A 58 -26.84 -0.44 -1.54
CA ASN A 58 -27.29 -0.89 -0.23
C ASN A 58 -26.98 -2.38 0.01
N ALA A 59 -27.16 -3.24 -0.98
CA ALA A 59 -26.82 -4.66 -0.87
C ALA A 59 -25.32 -4.86 -0.58
N VAL A 60 -24.44 -4.21 -1.32
CA VAL A 60 -22.99 -4.32 -1.11
C VAL A 60 -22.52 -3.63 0.19
N LYS A 61 -23.22 -2.58 0.64
CA LYS A 61 -22.97 -1.94 1.93
C LYS A 61 -23.27 -2.90 3.09
N LEU A 62 -24.38 -3.63 3.02
CA LEU A 62 -24.73 -4.65 4.02
C LEU A 62 -23.73 -5.81 4.04
N LEU A 63 -23.24 -6.23 2.87
CA LEU A 63 -22.25 -7.28 2.74
C LEU A 63 -20.97 -6.94 3.52
N GLY A 64 -20.53 -5.68 3.46
CA GLY A 64 -19.31 -5.19 4.11
C GLY A 64 -19.52 -4.54 5.49
N ALA A 65 -20.74 -4.48 6.01
CA ALA A 65 -21.01 -3.85 7.30
C ALA A 65 -20.44 -4.65 8.48
N ARG A 66 -20.25 -4.01 9.63
CA ARG A 66 -19.96 -4.71 10.89
C ARG A 66 -21.06 -5.72 11.20
N GLY A 67 -20.67 -6.95 11.55
CA GLY A 67 -21.59 -8.08 11.70
C GLY A 67 -22.09 -8.67 10.37
N GLY A 68 -21.69 -8.10 9.23
CA GLY A 68 -22.00 -8.61 7.90
C GLY A 68 -21.16 -9.81 7.49
N LEU A 69 -21.36 -10.29 6.27
CA LEU A 69 -20.71 -11.52 5.78
C LEU A 69 -19.17 -11.40 5.74
N LEU A 70 -18.65 -10.22 5.45
CA LEU A 70 -17.20 -9.98 5.38
C LEU A 70 -16.54 -9.77 6.75
N ASP A 71 -17.29 -9.52 7.83
CA ASP A 71 -16.70 -9.31 9.15
C ASP A 71 -16.16 -10.63 9.71
N ALA A 72 -14.89 -10.60 10.16
CA ALA A 72 -14.27 -11.74 10.84
C ALA A 72 -14.84 -11.99 12.24
N LEU A 73 -15.63 -11.06 12.79
CA LEU A 73 -16.23 -11.12 14.12
C LEU A 73 -15.18 -11.30 15.22
N ASP A 74 -14.07 -10.56 15.12
CA ASP A 74 -12.98 -10.66 16.07
C ASP A 74 -13.38 -10.22 17.46
N ASN A 75 -12.85 -10.93 18.46
CA ASN A 75 -12.94 -10.51 19.86
C ASN A 75 -11.89 -9.41 20.11
N LEU A 76 -12.35 -8.17 20.31
CA LEU A 76 -11.50 -7.00 20.54
C LEU A 76 -11.27 -6.69 22.03
N SER A 77 -11.23 -7.69 22.90
CA SER A 77 -10.98 -7.51 24.34
C SER A 77 -9.49 -7.54 24.68
N ASP A 78 -8.65 -8.23 23.89
CA ASP A 78 -7.22 -8.42 24.16
C ASP A 78 -6.40 -8.49 22.86
N PRO A 79 -5.57 -7.48 22.57
CA PRO A 79 -4.75 -7.47 21.36
C PRO A 79 -3.63 -8.52 21.38
N VAL A 80 -3.20 -8.98 22.57
CA VAL A 80 -2.17 -10.04 22.68
C VAL A 80 -2.77 -11.37 22.27
N GLN A 81 -3.95 -11.73 22.82
CA GLN A 81 -4.65 -12.96 22.47
C GLN A 81 -5.01 -13.00 20.98
N SER A 82 -5.45 -11.88 20.40
CA SER A 82 -5.84 -11.78 19.01
C SER A 82 -4.71 -12.17 18.02
N ILE A 83 -3.45 -11.95 18.36
CA ILE A 83 -2.31 -12.28 17.49
C ILE A 83 -1.56 -13.55 17.90
N THR A 84 -1.67 -13.96 19.15
CA THR A 84 -0.89 -15.11 19.67
C THR A 84 -1.69 -16.39 19.81
N ASN A 85 -3.02 -16.31 19.94
CA ASN A 85 -3.92 -17.43 20.17
C ASN A 85 -4.89 -17.64 18.99
N PRO A 86 -4.66 -18.64 18.12
CA PRO A 86 -5.56 -18.91 17.00
C PRO A 86 -7.02 -19.19 17.40
N ALA A 87 -7.24 -19.75 18.59
CA ALA A 87 -8.61 -20.01 19.07
C ALA A 87 -9.37 -18.73 19.47
N PHE A 88 -8.64 -17.66 19.79
CA PHE A 88 -9.22 -16.35 20.10
C PHE A 88 -9.61 -15.56 18.84
N SER A 89 -8.98 -15.85 17.71
CA SER A 89 -9.19 -15.19 16.42
C SER A 89 -9.32 -16.22 15.28
N PRO A 90 -10.34 -17.10 15.30
CA PRO A 90 -10.44 -18.27 14.45
C PRO A 90 -10.59 -17.94 12.96
N ASN A 91 -11.12 -16.75 12.64
CA ASN A 91 -11.31 -16.28 11.27
C ASN A 91 -10.09 -15.53 10.70
N ASN A 92 -8.92 -15.63 11.38
CA ASN A 92 -7.64 -15.07 10.90
C ASN A 92 -6.57 -16.16 10.75
N PRO A 93 -6.79 -17.17 9.89
CA PRO A 93 -5.85 -18.28 9.73
C PRO A 93 -4.50 -17.80 9.19
N ASN A 94 -3.42 -18.45 9.65
CA ASN A 94 -2.07 -18.11 9.22
C ASN A 94 -1.81 -18.50 7.76
N ASN A 95 -1.17 -17.61 7.02
CA ASN A 95 -0.54 -17.90 5.74
C ASN A 95 0.92 -18.30 5.99
N PRO A 96 1.29 -19.58 5.87
CA PRO A 96 2.64 -20.03 6.18
C PRO A 96 3.70 -19.62 5.15
N ALA A 97 3.27 -19.17 3.97
CA ALA A 97 4.18 -18.79 2.88
C ALA A 97 4.55 -17.31 2.87
N MET A 98 3.87 -16.48 3.67
CA MET A 98 4.03 -15.03 3.64
C MET A 98 4.11 -14.45 5.05
N THR A 99 4.99 -13.49 5.26
CA THR A 99 5.13 -12.78 6.55
C THR A 99 4.18 -11.58 6.63
N ALA A 100 3.84 -11.17 7.85
CA ALA A 100 2.92 -10.05 8.09
C ALA A 100 3.38 -8.72 7.48
N GLY A 101 4.69 -8.52 7.34
CA GLY A 101 5.27 -7.32 6.72
C GLY A 101 4.88 -7.12 5.25
N MET A 102 4.58 -8.22 4.54
CA MET A 102 4.20 -8.14 3.11
C MET A 102 2.88 -7.41 2.89
N THR A 103 1.94 -7.43 3.84
CA THR A 103 0.71 -6.63 3.77
C THR A 103 1.02 -5.14 3.73
N PHE A 104 1.91 -4.66 4.60
CA PHE A 104 2.28 -3.25 4.69
C PHE A 104 3.22 -2.83 3.56
N LEU A 105 4.08 -3.72 3.08
CA LEU A 105 4.81 -3.49 1.83
C LEU A 105 3.82 -3.33 0.67
N GLY A 106 2.81 -4.21 0.55
CA GLY A 106 1.77 -4.09 -0.47
C GLY A 106 1.00 -2.75 -0.40
N GLN A 107 0.67 -2.27 0.80
CA GLN A 107 0.07 -0.96 1.00
C GLN A 107 1.00 0.18 0.56
N PHE A 108 2.28 0.10 0.90
CA PHE A 108 3.28 1.08 0.47
C PHE A 108 3.45 1.11 -1.06
N LEU A 109 3.41 -0.06 -1.72
CA LEU A 109 3.42 -0.17 -3.18
C LEU A 109 2.18 0.46 -3.83
N ASP A 110 0.99 0.34 -3.20
CA ASP A 110 -0.22 1.02 -3.69
C ASP A 110 -0.08 2.53 -3.61
N HIS A 111 0.47 3.06 -2.52
CA HIS A 111 0.70 4.48 -2.34
C HIS A 111 1.71 5.08 -3.33
N ASP A 112 2.59 4.25 -3.88
CA ASP A 112 3.57 4.67 -4.88
C ASP A 112 2.96 4.82 -6.28
N VAL A 113 1.85 4.12 -6.59
CA VAL A 113 1.32 4.10 -7.97
C VAL A 113 -0.10 4.66 -8.10
N THR A 114 -0.83 4.85 -7.00
CA THR A 114 -2.23 5.34 -7.04
C THR A 114 -2.48 6.46 -6.03
N LEU A 115 -3.20 7.50 -6.45
CA LEU A 115 -3.79 8.51 -5.56
C LEU A 115 -4.97 9.19 -6.26
N ASP A 116 -6.19 8.94 -5.78
CA ASP A 116 -7.41 9.60 -6.23
C ASP A 116 -7.85 10.65 -5.20
N LEU A 117 -7.79 11.93 -5.57
CA LEU A 117 -8.15 13.07 -4.73
C LEU A 117 -9.52 13.68 -5.08
N ARG A 118 -10.23 13.18 -6.11
CA ARG A 118 -11.40 13.88 -6.65
C ARG A 118 -12.67 13.08 -6.69
N SER A 119 -12.62 11.74 -6.73
CA SER A 119 -13.84 10.96 -6.81
C SER A 119 -14.51 10.84 -5.44
N ARG A 120 -15.84 10.95 -5.42
CA ARG A 120 -16.63 10.83 -4.19
C ARG A 120 -17.22 9.43 -4.03
N LEU A 121 -17.24 8.91 -2.80
CA LEU A 121 -17.64 7.55 -2.52
C LEU A 121 -19.07 7.22 -2.97
N LEU A 122 -20.00 8.16 -2.85
CA LEU A 122 -21.42 7.91 -3.16
C LEU A 122 -21.83 8.37 -4.56
N GLU A 123 -20.89 8.83 -5.38
CA GLU A 123 -21.15 9.32 -6.73
C GLU A 123 -20.64 8.32 -7.78
N ARG A 124 -21.27 8.36 -8.98
CA ARG A 124 -20.74 7.63 -10.13
C ARG A 124 -19.39 8.21 -10.53
N ALA A 125 -18.45 7.33 -10.84
CA ALA A 125 -17.11 7.68 -11.27
C ALA A 125 -16.81 7.11 -12.65
N GLU A 126 -16.13 7.90 -13.46
CA GLU A 126 -15.67 7.51 -14.79
C GLU A 126 -14.14 7.48 -14.78
N PRO A 127 -13.48 6.33 -15.03
CA PRO A 127 -12.02 6.21 -14.95
C PRO A 127 -11.26 7.30 -15.69
N ARG A 128 -11.64 7.60 -16.93
CA ARG A 128 -10.99 8.63 -17.76
C ARG A 128 -11.18 10.07 -17.27
N ARG A 129 -12.09 10.29 -16.30
CA ARG A 129 -12.32 11.59 -15.65
C ARG A 129 -11.79 11.63 -14.23
N THR A 130 -11.31 10.51 -13.72
CA THR A 130 -10.70 10.39 -12.39
C THR A 130 -9.19 10.48 -12.54
N GLY A 131 -8.61 11.51 -11.94
CA GLY A 131 -7.16 11.76 -12.01
C GLY A 131 -6.40 10.87 -11.02
N ASN A 132 -5.27 10.32 -11.47
CA ASN A 132 -4.26 9.74 -10.60
C ASN A 132 -3.19 10.80 -10.31
N PHE A 133 -2.94 11.09 -9.04
CA PHE A 133 -1.98 12.11 -8.58
C PHE A 133 -0.63 11.48 -8.18
N ARG A 134 -0.40 10.23 -8.54
CA ARG A 134 0.89 9.54 -8.49
C ARG A 134 1.35 9.17 -9.88
N THR A 135 2.65 9.08 -10.06
CA THR A 135 3.22 8.47 -11.25
C THR A 135 2.74 7.02 -11.34
N ALA A 136 2.39 6.56 -12.52
CA ALA A 136 2.06 5.14 -12.73
C ALA A 136 3.37 4.35 -12.94
N ALA A 137 4.27 4.40 -11.94
CA ALA A 137 5.58 3.77 -11.94
C ALA A 137 6.00 3.42 -10.50
N PHE A 138 6.81 2.39 -10.33
CA PHE A 138 7.43 2.08 -9.04
C PHE A 138 8.73 2.88 -8.88
N ASP A 139 8.59 4.20 -8.80
CA ASP A 139 9.70 5.16 -8.79
C ASP A 139 9.87 5.90 -7.46
N LEU A 140 9.07 5.51 -6.45
CA LEU A 140 9.09 6.08 -5.11
C LEU A 140 8.79 7.59 -5.09
N ASP A 141 7.91 8.10 -5.99
CA ASP A 141 7.47 9.49 -5.93
C ASP A 141 6.76 9.81 -4.61
N SER A 142 6.07 8.82 -4.01
CA SER A 142 5.48 8.90 -2.68
C SER A 142 6.51 9.13 -1.55
N VAL A 143 7.79 8.87 -1.82
CA VAL A 143 8.93 9.09 -0.89
C VAL A 143 9.72 10.34 -1.26
N TYR A 144 10.09 10.46 -2.54
CA TYR A 144 10.98 11.51 -3.03
C TYR A 144 10.29 12.84 -3.29
N GLY A 145 8.95 12.85 -3.42
CA GLY A 145 8.25 14.02 -3.94
C GLY A 145 8.84 14.48 -5.27
N ASP A 146 8.85 15.77 -5.50
CA ASP A 146 9.44 16.39 -6.69
C ASP A 146 10.98 16.55 -6.60
N GLY A 147 11.60 15.92 -5.61
CA GLY A 147 13.05 15.97 -5.38
C GLY A 147 13.51 17.17 -4.57
N PRO A 148 14.84 17.28 -4.30
CA PRO A 148 15.39 18.24 -3.33
C PRO A 148 15.26 19.71 -3.72
N GLU A 149 14.91 20.01 -4.96
CA GLU A 149 14.72 21.39 -5.42
C GLU A 149 13.29 21.90 -5.21
N ARG A 150 12.28 21.03 -5.33
CA ARG A 150 10.85 21.39 -5.26
C ARG A 150 10.18 20.95 -3.97
N SER A 151 10.69 19.88 -3.36
CA SER A 151 10.25 19.35 -2.07
C SER A 151 11.37 19.48 -1.04
N ALA A 152 11.99 20.67 -0.95
CA ALA A 152 13.18 20.92 -0.12
C ALA A 152 12.97 20.61 1.37
N GLU A 153 11.73 20.67 1.86
CA GLU A 153 11.34 20.36 3.23
C GLU A 153 11.59 18.90 3.63
N LEU A 154 11.67 17.98 2.65
CA LEU A 154 11.97 16.57 2.89
C LEU A 154 13.45 16.30 3.14
N TYR A 155 14.33 17.25 2.79
CA TYR A 155 15.76 17.02 2.67
C TYR A 155 16.58 17.94 3.57
N GLU A 156 17.83 17.53 3.80
CA GLU A 156 18.87 18.32 4.48
C GLU A 156 20.24 18.03 3.86
N LEU A 157 21.18 18.94 4.07
CA LEU A 157 22.59 18.69 3.80
C LEU A 157 23.23 18.08 5.07
N ARG A 158 23.70 16.85 4.95
CA ARG A 158 24.38 16.15 6.04
C ARG A 158 25.71 15.58 5.54
N GLY A 159 26.82 16.02 6.15
CA GLY A 159 28.15 15.64 5.70
C GLY A 159 28.50 16.14 4.29
N GLY A 160 27.84 17.19 3.81
CA GLY A 160 28.00 17.75 2.46
C GLY A 160 27.13 17.09 1.39
N ASP A 161 26.38 16.03 1.72
CA ASP A 161 25.49 15.31 0.80
C ASP A 161 24.02 15.60 1.07
N ILE A 162 23.20 15.52 0.02
CA ILE A 162 21.74 15.64 0.11
C ILE A 162 21.18 14.34 0.65
N LYS A 163 20.49 14.40 1.80
CA LYS A 163 19.87 13.27 2.48
C LYS A 163 18.45 13.61 2.90
N PHE A 164 17.64 12.59 3.14
CA PHE A 164 16.33 12.78 3.76
C PHE A 164 16.47 13.17 5.24
N ARG A 165 15.57 14.03 5.68
CA ARG A 165 15.39 14.35 7.09
C ARG A 165 14.74 13.17 7.81
N VAL A 166 15.26 12.82 8.97
CA VAL A 166 14.72 11.80 9.87
C VAL A 166 14.94 12.28 11.30
N GLU A 167 13.98 12.09 12.18
CA GLU A 167 14.03 12.57 13.55
C GLU A 167 14.07 11.40 14.56
N SER A 168 14.80 11.58 15.65
CA SER A 168 14.79 10.60 16.75
C SER A 168 13.47 10.67 17.52
N ILE A 169 13.00 9.53 18.04
CA ILE A 169 11.85 9.47 18.94
C ILE A 169 12.34 9.75 20.37
N PRO A 170 11.94 10.90 20.98
CA PRO A 170 12.34 11.22 22.34
C PRO A 170 11.89 10.14 23.34
N GLY A 171 12.78 9.67 24.21
CA GLY A 171 12.48 8.67 25.23
C GLY A 171 12.39 7.23 24.74
N ALA A 172 12.49 6.96 23.43
CA ALA A 172 12.39 5.61 22.88
C ALA A 172 13.50 4.68 23.38
N GLN A 173 14.70 5.21 23.66
CA GLN A 173 15.81 4.40 24.22
C GLN A 173 15.43 3.72 25.54
N ALA A 174 14.64 4.38 26.39
CA ALA A 174 14.21 3.82 27.67
C ALA A 174 13.24 2.63 27.52
N VAL A 175 12.53 2.55 26.39
CA VAL A 175 11.51 1.53 26.12
C VAL A 175 11.88 0.62 24.95
N SER A 176 13.03 0.81 24.33
CA SER A 176 13.53 -0.04 23.26
C SER A 176 14.46 -1.13 23.80
N ARG A 177 14.52 -2.27 23.09
CA ARG A 177 15.45 -3.35 23.39
C ARG A 177 16.90 -2.83 23.29
N LEU A 178 17.72 -3.15 24.29
CA LEU A 178 19.14 -2.75 24.37
C LEU A 178 19.38 -1.23 24.32
N GLY A 179 18.38 -0.40 24.65
CA GLY A 179 18.53 1.06 24.64
C GLY A 179 18.80 1.65 23.24
N ALA A 180 18.37 0.95 22.19
CA ALA A 180 18.59 1.41 20.82
C ALA A 180 17.82 2.71 20.51
N GLU A 181 18.49 3.62 19.81
CA GLU A 181 17.84 4.81 19.25
C GLU A 181 16.77 4.39 18.22
N ARG A 182 15.63 5.09 18.24
CA ARG A 182 14.51 4.87 17.34
C ARG A 182 14.15 6.16 16.62
N PHE A 183 13.63 6.03 15.42
CA PHE A 183 13.43 7.13 14.51
C PHE A 183 11.97 7.24 14.08
N ASP A 184 11.56 8.46 13.78
CA ASP A 184 10.25 8.81 13.24
C ASP A 184 10.42 9.72 12.02
N LEU A 185 9.34 9.94 11.30
CA LEU A 185 9.22 10.94 10.24
C LEU A 185 9.49 12.33 10.80
N PRO A 186 10.04 13.27 10.03
CA PRO A 186 10.06 14.67 10.42
C PRO A 186 8.62 15.15 10.56
N ARG A 187 8.35 15.95 11.61
CA ARG A 187 7.02 16.50 11.90
C ARG A 187 7.08 18.01 12.07
N ASP A 188 6.02 18.69 11.67
CA ASP A 188 5.84 20.10 11.93
C ASP A 188 5.46 20.38 13.39
N ALA A 189 5.24 21.67 13.72
CA ALA A 189 4.84 22.09 15.07
C ALA A 189 3.45 21.59 15.48
N GLY A 190 2.60 21.19 14.53
CA GLY A 190 1.29 20.59 14.78
C GLY A 190 1.36 19.06 15.01
N GLY A 191 2.51 18.46 14.74
CA GLY A 191 2.71 17.01 14.81
C GLY A 191 2.43 16.28 13.50
N ASP A 192 2.04 16.99 12.44
CA ASP A 192 1.81 16.39 11.12
C ASP A 192 3.15 16.01 10.46
N ALA A 193 3.17 14.82 9.85
CA ALA A 193 4.38 14.33 9.18
C ALA A 193 4.71 15.17 7.93
N ILE A 194 6.00 15.52 7.78
CA ILE A 194 6.54 16.17 6.58
C ILE A 194 6.98 15.07 5.62
N VAL A 195 6.08 14.67 4.74
CA VAL A 195 6.25 13.55 3.78
C VAL A 195 5.66 13.92 2.42
N ALA A 196 6.11 13.26 1.36
CA ALA A 196 5.57 13.46 0.01
C ALA A 196 4.15 12.91 -0.14
N ASP A 197 3.81 11.87 0.61
CA ASP A 197 2.47 11.28 0.65
C ASP A 197 1.99 11.12 2.09
N SER A 198 0.93 11.84 2.46
CA SER A 198 0.40 11.80 3.84
C SER A 198 -0.14 10.44 4.25
N ARG A 199 -0.50 9.57 3.29
CA ARG A 199 -0.94 8.20 3.54
C ARG A 199 0.19 7.35 4.14
N ASN A 200 1.46 7.71 3.90
CA ASN A 200 2.59 7.03 4.51
C ASN A 200 2.76 7.32 6.02
N ASP A 201 1.83 8.07 6.62
CA ASP A 201 1.72 8.25 8.09
C ASP A 201 0.34 7.84 8.64
N GLU A 202 -0.45 7.01 7.94
CA GLU A 202 -1.80 6.63 8.37
C GLU A 202 -1.83 5.56 9.47
N ASN A 203 -0.78 4.74 9.57
CA ASN A 203 -0.57 3.81 10.68
C ASN A 203 0.93 3.70 11.01
N VAL A 204 1.24 3.31 12.25
CA VAL A 204 2.63 3.26 12.75
C VAL A 204 3.52 2.35 11.91
N ILE A 205 3.01 1.22 11.41
CA ILE A 205 3.82 0.26 10.66
C ILE A 205 4.23 0.89 9.33
N LEU A 206 3.30 1.59 8.68
CA LEU A 206 3.56 2.30 7.42
C LEU A 206 4.47 3.50 7.61
N SER A 207 4.25 4.31 8.69
CA SER A 207 5.15 5.42 9.05
C SER A 207 6.58 4.94 9.25
N GLN A 208 6.75 3.81 9.93
CA GLN A 208 8.07 3.22 10.17
C GLN A 208 8.67 2.59 8.90
N LEU A 209 7.84 2.11 7.95
CA LEU A 209 8.31 1.67 6.63
C LEU A 209 8.81 2.87 5.81
N GLN A 210 8.08 3.99 5.85
CA GLN A 210 8.55 5.25 5.26
C GLN A 210 9.89 5.68 5.87
N VAL A 211 10.03 5.66 7.21
CA VAL A 211 11.31 5.93 7.90
C VAL A 211 12.41 4.99 7.40
N ALA A 212 12.10 3.70 7.23
CA ALA A 212 13.07 2.73 6.71
C ALA A 212 13.54 3.09 5.30
N MET A 213 12.65 3.54 4.41
CA MET A 213 13.00 3.97 3.06
C MET A 213 13.84 5.24 3.05
N LEU A 214 13.52 6.24 3.89
CA LEU A 214 14.32 7.45 4.06
C LEU A 214 15.76 7.11 4.52
N ARG A 215 15.87 6.26 5.54
CA ARG A 215 17.16 5.80 6.07
C ARG A 215 17.91 4.92 5.08
N PHE A 216 17.22 4.09 4.30
CA PHE A 216 17.82 3.28 3.26
C PHE A 216 18.49 4.16 2.21
N HIS A 217 17.80 5.21 1.71
CA HIS A 217 18.43 6.19 0.82
C HIS A 217 19.66 6.84 1.44
N ASN A 218 19.58 7.29 2.69
CA ASN A 218 20.68 7.93 3.39
C ASN A 218 21.89 6.99 3.52
N ALA A 219 21.66 5.73 3.87
CA ALA A 219 22.71 4.71 3.97
C ALA A 219 23.33 4.37 2.60
N VAL A 220 22.51 4.34 1.54
CA VAL A 220 23.01 4.16 0.15
C VAL A 220 23.87 5.33 -0.27
N THR A 221 23.49 6.57 0.08
CA THR A 221 24.30 7.76 -0.18
C THR A 221 25.67 7.66 0.50
N ASP A 222 25.71 7.27 1.79
CA ASP A 222 26.98 7.07 2.53
C ASP A 222 27.83 5.95 1.91
N HIS A 223 27.20 4.84 1.54
CA HIS A 223 27.86 3.72 0.88
C HIS A 223 28.50 4.12 -0.46
N LEU A 224 27.79 4.90 -1.27
CA LEU A 224 28.32 5.40 -2.54
C LEU A 224 29.43 6.43 -2.33
N ARG A 225 29.30 7.35 -1.36
CA ARG A 225 30.31 8.35 -1.02
C ARG A 225 31.63 7.72 -0.56
N ALA A 226 31.56 6.59 0.15
CA ALA A 226 32.75 5.86 0.60
C ALA A 226 33.55 5.22 -0.53
N ARG A 227 32.99 5.07 -1.74
CA ARG A 227 33.67 4.49 -2.90
C ARG A 227 34.59 5.50 -3.57
N PRO A 228 35.85 5.12 -3.93
CA PRO A 228 36.82 6.05 -4.55
C PRO A 228 36.28 6.77 -5.79
N GLU A 229 35.54 6.07 -6.63
CA GLU A 229 34.99 6.60 -7.88
C GLU A 229 33.91 7.68 -7.68
N ASN A 230 33.34 7.81 -6.49
CA ASN A 230 32.30 8.79 -6.18
C ASN A 230 32.75 9.91 -5.22
N GLN A 231 34.01 9.90 -4.77
CA GLN A 231 34.49 10.91 -3.81
C GLN A 231 34.48 12.33 -4.38
N GLY A 232 34.64 12.49 -5.70
CA GLY A 232 34.57 13.77 -6.40
C GLY A 232 33.15 14.20 -6.84
N ASP A 233 32.14 13.36 -6.66
CA ASP A 233 30.80 13.67 -7.12
C ASP A 233 30.21 14.89 -6.40
N GLN A 234 29.55 15.75 -7.17
CA GLN A 234 28.73 16.81 -6.56
C GLN A 234 27.52 16.22 -5.82
N PRO A 235 26.99 16.86 -4.76
CA PRO A 235 25.90 16.34 -3.95
C PRO A 235 24.67 15.91 -4.77
N ARG A 236 24.30 16.68 -5.80
CA ARG A 236 23.18 16.35 -6.69
C ARG A 236 23.44 15.13 -7.58
N GLU A 237 24.66 14.93 -7.99
CA GLU A 237 25.05 13.77 -8.80
C GLU A 237 24.99 12.50 -7.96
N LEU A 238 25.57 12.55 -6.75
CA LEU A 238 25.52 11.44 -5.81
C LEU A 238 24.09 11.09 -5.41
N PHE A 239 23.24 12.11 -5.17
CA PHE A 239 21.82 11.92 -4.89
C PHE A 239 21.10 11.15 -6.02
N ARG A 240 21.34 11.51 -7.29
CA ARG A 240 20.75 10.79 -8.43
C ARG A 240 21.22 9.34 -8.53
N LYS A 241 22.51 9.09 -8.29
CA LYS A 241 23.08 7.73 -8.23
C LYS A 241 22.44 6.93 -7.09
N ALA A 242 22.30 7.51 -5.90
CA ALA A 242 21.69 6.89 -4.75
C ALA A 242 20.20 6.59 -5.00
N ARG A 243 19.42 7.55 -5.51
CA ARG A 243 18.01 7.36 -5.86
C ARG A 243 17.83 6.19 -6.84
N ARG A 244 18.60 6.15 -7.92
CA ARG A 244 18.54 5.05 -8.90
C ARG A 244 18.83 3.69 -8.26
N LEU A 245 19.85 3.61 -7.42
CA LEU A 245 20.22 2.36 -6.75
C LEU A 245 19.13 1.90 -5.76
N VAL A 246 18.54 2.84 -5.01
CA VAL A 246 17.39 2.58 -4.12
C VAL A 246 16.20 2.06 -4.92
N GLN A 247 15.81 2.75 -6.00
CA GLN A 247 14.69 2.35 -6.85
C GLN A 247 14.89 0.95 -7.44
N TRP A 248 16.07 0.62 -7.92
CA TRP A 248 16.36 -0.68 -8.50
C TRP A 248 16.31 -1.82 -7.48
N HIS A 249 16.79 -1.60 -6.23
CA HIS A 249 16.65 -2.59 -5.16
C HIS A 249 15.20 -2.76 -4.73
N TYR A 250 14.43 -1.68 -4.65
CA TYR A 250 13.00 -1.71 -4.38
C TYR A 250 12.22 -2.49 -5.46
N GLN A 251 12.44 -2.18 -6.72
CA GLN A 251 11.84 -2.89 -7.86
C GLN A 251 12.28 -4.37 -7.92
N TRP A 252 13.51 -4.67 -7.51
CA TRP A 252 14.00 -6.04 -7.37
C TRP A 252 13.20 -6.81 -6.32
N ILE A 253 12.95 -6.23 -5.15
CA ILE A 253 12.11 -6.82 -4.10
C ILE A 253 10.71 -7.08 -4.64
N ILE A 254 10.13 -6.16 -5.41
CA ILE A 254 8.82 -6.34 -6.03
C ILE A 254 8.81 -7.61 -6.89
N VAL A 255 9.75 -7.74 -7.81
CA VAL A 255 9.77 -8.84 -8.79
C VAL A 255 10.20 -10.18 -8.18
N ASN A 256 11.15 -10.16 -7.23
CA ASN A 256 11.81 -11.37 -6.76
C ASN A 256 11.35 -11.83 -5.35
N GLU A 257 10.54 -11.02 -4.65
CA GLU A 257 9.98 -11.38 -3.34
C GLU A 257 8.47 -11.17 -3.29
N PHE A 258 7.97 -9.95 -3.53
CA PHE A 258 6.55 -9.63 -3.36
C PHE A 258 5.64 -10.36 -4.38
N LEU A 259 5.93 -10.26 -5.67
CA LEU A 259 5.11 -10.88 -6.71
C LEU A 259 5.10 -12.42 -6.65
N PRO A 260 6.23 -13.12 -6.47
CA PRO A 260 6.22 -14.58 -6.29
C PRO A 260 5.32 -15.05 -5.14
N LEU A 261 5.32 -14.33 -4.01
CA LEU A 261 4.48 -14.63 -2.86
C LEU A 261 3.00 -14.31 -3.12
N THR A 262 2.72 -13.27 -3.90
CA THR A 262 1.36 -12.76 -4.14
C THR A 262 0.63 -13.49 -5.24
N ILE A 263 1.30 -13.78 -6.38
CA ILE A 263 0.65 -14.37 -7.56
C ILE A 263 1.18 -15.77 -7.91
N GLY A 264 2.29 -16.18 -7.30
CA GLY A 264 3.01 -17.43 -7.57
C GLY A 264 4.07 -17.28 -8.66
N GLN A 265 5.21 -17.95 -8.46
CA GLN A 265 6.37 -17.86 -9.35
C GLN A 265 6.04 -18.24 -10.80
N GLU A 266 5.33 -19.33 -11.01
CA GLU A 266 4.98 -19.81 -12.35
C GLU A 266 4.16 -18.80 -13.18
N ARG A 267 3.19 -18.15 -12.52
CA ARG A 267 2.38 -17.10 -13.17
C ARG A 267 3.21 -15.86 -13.50
N LEU A 268 4.10 -15.48 -12.58
CA LEU A 268 5.03 -14.38 -12.81
C LEU A 268 5.96 -14.68 -14.00
N ASP A 269 6.57 -15.85 -14.02
CA ASP A 269 7.47 -16.27 -15.11
C ASP A 269 6.75 -16.29 -16.46
N THR A 270 5.48 -16.70 -16.45
CA THR A 270 4.64 -16.68 -17.65
C THR A 270 4.41 -15.25 -18.16
N ILE A 271 4.06 -14.31 -17.28
CA ILE A 271 3.86 -12.90 -17.67
C ILE A 271 5.17 -12.27 -18.13
N LEU A 272 6.28 -12.54 -17.47
CA LEU A 272 7.59 -12.02 -17.87
C LEU A 272 8.02 -12.53 -19.25
N ARG A 273 7.77 -13.80 -19.55
CA ARG A 273 8.14 -14.49 -20.82
C ARG A 273 7.20 -14.15 -21.96
N GLU A 274 5.87 -14.24 -21.73
CA GLU A 274 4.86 -14.11 -22.78
C GLU A 274 4.39 -12.68 -23.01
N GLY A 275 4.68 -11.77 -22.07
CA GLY A 275 4.23 -10.39 -22.09
C GLY A 275 2.82 -10.19 -21.52
N LEU A 276 2.33 -8.98 -21.68
CA LEU A 276 1.01 -8.56 -21.23
C LEU A 276 -0.05 -8.99 -22.26
N LYS A 277 -1.17 -9.53 -21.81
CA LYS A 277 -2.26 -9.97 -22.69
C LYS A 277 -3.50 -9.08 -22.59
N TYR A 278 -3.73 -8.51 -21.43
CA TYR A 278 -4.96 -7.77 -21.12
C TYR A 278 -4.68 -6.33 -20.65
N TYR A 279 -3.53 -6.07 -20.07
CA TYR A 279 -3.17 -4.72 -19.66
C TYR A 279 -2.53 -3.96 -20.83
N ASP A 280 -3.29 -3.02 -21.43
CA ASP A 280 -2.74 -2.06 -22.37
C ASP A 280 -2.17 -0.87 -21.62
N VAL A 281 -0.84 -0.80 -21.56
CA VAL A 281 -0.08 0.24 -20.84
C VAL A 281 -0.38 1.64 -21.39
N ASP A 282 -0.54 1.75 -22.70
CA ASP A 282 -0.82 3.03 -23.38
C ASP A 282 -2.30 3.44 -23.27
N GLY A 283 -3.16 2.52 -22.83
CA GLY A 283 -4.60 2.68 -22.82
C GLY A 283 -5.24 2.68 -24.24
N PRO A 284 -6.57 2.57 -24.32
CA PRO A 284 -7.30 2.40 -25.58
C PRO A 284 -7.32 3.65 -26.49
N ASP A 285 -6.62 4.73 -26.13
CA ASP A 285 -6.59 5.99 -26.90
C ASP A 285 -5.75 5.90 -28.19
N ARG A 286 -5.27 4.70 -28.56
CA ARG A 286 -4.63 4.47 -29.88
C ARG A 286 -5.57 4.70 -31.07
N GLU A 287 -6.89 4.49 -30.90
CA GLU A 287 -7.87 4.61 -31.97
C GLU A 287 -8.16 6.06 -32.44
N GLY A 288 -7.77 7.06 -31.65
CA GLY A 288 -7.95 8.49 -31.99
C GLY A 288 -6.70 9.22 -32.47
N ARG A 289 -5.56 8.54 -32.57
CA ARG A 289 -4.32 9.19 -33.04
C ARG A 289 -4.37 9.34 -34.56
N ASP A 290 -4.27 10.60 -35.03
CA ASP A 290 -4.02 10.89 -36.45
C ASP A 290 -2.80 10.08 -36.93
N PRO A 291 -2.94 9.20 -37.95
CA PRO A 291 -1.81 8.47 -38.53
C PRO A 291 -0.67 9.39 -39.01
N ARG A 292 -0.92 10.69 -39.10
CA ARG A 292 0.05 11.73 -39.48
C ARG A 292 0.75 12.35 -38.26
N ASP A 293 0.36 12.00 -37.01
CA ASP A 293 1.08 12.46 -35.83
C ASP A 293 2.45 11.81 -35.80
N THR A 294 3.43 12.55 -36.36
CA THR A 294 4.83 12.17 -36.45
C THR A 294 5.55 12.18 -35.08
N ASN A 295 4.84 12.49 -33.99
CA ASN A 295 5.36 12.41 -32.63
C ASN A 295 5.48 10.93 -32.16
N ARG A 296 6.17 10.10 -32.96
CA ARG A 296 6.59 8.73 -32.62
C ARG A 296 7.51 8.63 -31.40
N GLY A 297 7.83 9.76 -30.78
CA GLY A 297 8.68 9.88 -29.60
C GLY A 297 7.93 10.23 -28.30
N ARG A 298 6.60 10.43 -28.31
CA ARG A 298 5.85 10.61 -27.07
C ARG A 298 5.91 9.32 -26.25
N ARG A 299 6.38 9.43 -25.02
CA ARG A 299 6.42 8.33 -24.04
C ARG A 299 5.01 7.74 -23.91
N ALA A 300 4.93 6.41 -23.84
CA ALA A 300 3.78 5.75 -23.25
C ALA A 300 3.56 6.37 -21.87
N GLU A 301 2.36 6.84 -21.60
CA GLU A 301 1.97 7.30 -20.26
C GLU A 301 1.16 6.17 -19.63
N PRO A 302 1.80 5.30 -18.80
CA PRO A 302 1.10 4.20 -18.17
C PRO A 302 -0.11 4.69 -17.38
N ARG A 303 -1.22 3.95 -17.43
CA ARG A 303 -2.45 4.29 -16.72
C ARG A 303 -2.91 3.13 -15.89
N ILE A 304 -3.24 3.39 -14.64
CA ILE A 304 -3.71 2.36 -13.71
C ILE A 304 -5.14 1.94 -14.04
N PRO A 305 -5.43 0.63 -14.26
CA PRO A 305 -6.80 0.16 -14.44
C PRO A 305 -7.59 0.19 -13.14
N VAL A 306 -8.87 0.56 -13.19
CA VAL A 306 -9.75 0.53 -12.00
C VAL A 306 -10.03 -0.90 -11.51
N GLU A 307 -9.97 -1.91 -12.37
CA GLU A 307 -10.04 -3.32 -11.95
C GLU A 307 -8.88 -3.71 -11.04
N PHE A 308 -7.73 -3.05 -11.20
CA PHE A 308 -6.58 -3.18 -10.30
C PHE A 308 -6.78 -2.34 -9.04
N SER A 309 -6.85 -1.00 -9.16
CA SER A 309 -6.78 -0.06 -8.03
C SER A 309 -8.01 -0.10 -7.13
N VAL A 310 -9.20 -0.36 -7.70
CA VAL A 310 -10.47 -0.38 -6.95
C VAL A 310 -10.83 -1.79 -6.47
N ALA A 311 -10.26 -2.84 -7.10
CA ALA A 311 -10.64 -4.21 -6.80
C ALA A 311 -9.45 -5.14 -6.49
N ALA A 312 -8.77 -5.64 -7.53
CA ALA A 312 -7.89 -6.79 -7.38
C ALA A 312 -6.73 -6.52 -6.42
N TYR A 313 -6.13 -5.32 -6.45
CA TYR A 313 -5.01 -5.00 -5.56
C TYR A 313 -5.44 -4.69 -4.12
N ARG A 314 -6.73 -4.46 -3.87
CA ARG A 314 -7.29 -4.33 -2.51
C ARG A 314 -7.39 -5.67 -1.75
N PHE A 315 -6.91 -6.76 -2.32
CA PHE A 315 -6.81 -8.04 -1.62
C PHE A 315 -6.04 -7.92 -0.30
N GLY A 316 -5.07 -7.00 -0.20
CA GLY A 316 -4.29 -6.72 1.00
C GLY A 316 -5.14 -6.39 2.23
N HIS A 317 -6.33 -5.80 2.06
CA HIS A 317 -7.26 -5.55 3.18
C HIS A 317 -7.69 -6.84 3.89
N SER A 318 -7.78 -7.96 3.16
CA SER A 318 -8.04 -9.28 3.76
C SER A 318 -6.87 -9.81 4.58
N GLN A 319 -5.65 -9.38 4.29
CA GLN A 319 -4.45 -9.84 4.98
C GLN A 319 -4.14 -9.08 6.27
N VAL A 320 -4.85 -7.99 6.56
CA VAL A 320 -4.70 -7.22 7.80
C VAL A 320 -5.25 -8.03 8.97
N ARG A 321 -4.41 -8.24 10.01
CA ARG A 321 -4.83 -8.87 11.26
C ARG A 321 -5.48 -7.86 12.20
N PRO A 322 -6.32 -8.31 13.15
CA PRO A 322 -6.94 -7.38 14.11
C PRO A 322 -5.91 -6.68 14.99
N SER A 323 -4.79 -7.30 15.28
CA SER A 323 -3.73 -6.74 16.12
C SER A 323 -2.33 -7.18 15.68
N TYR A 324 -1.30 -6.47 16.17
CA TYR A 324 0.10 -6.77 15.92
C TYR A 324 0.95 -6.54 17.17
N ARG A 325 2.08 -7.28 17.28
CA ARG A 325 3.19 -6.92 18.16
C ARG A 325 4.06 -5.91 17.42
N LEU A 326 4.09 -4.67 17.86
CA LEU A 326 4.87 -3.63 17.21
C LEU A 326 6.36 -3.73 17.54
N ASN A 327 6.67 -3.93 18.83
CA ASN A 327 8.05 -4.05 19.31
C ASN A 327 8.16 -4.99 20.52
N PHE A 328 9.39 -5.25 20.93
CA PHE A 328 9.69 -6.14 22.04
C PHE A 328 9.68 -5.46 23.41
N GLY A 329 9.55 -4.12 23.45
CA GLY A 329 9.74 -3.35 24.68
C GLY A 329 11.20 -3.28 25.15
N ALA A 330 11.43 -2.68 26.30
CA ALA A 330 12.73 -2.68 26.97
C ALA A 330 13.12 -4.08 27.44
N SER A 331 14.41 -4.32 27.71
CA SER A 331 14.87 -5.57 28.34
C SER A 331 14.19 -5.74 29.71
N GLY A 332 13.38 -6.82 29.84
CA GLY A 332 12.55 -7.07 31.02
C GLY A 332 11.25 -6.25 31.07
N GLY A 333 10.97 -5.39 30.09
CA GLY A 333 9.73 -4.65 29.94
C GLY A 333 8.68 -5.39 29.12
N ALA A 334 7.46 -4.84 29.09
CA ALA A 334 6.36 -5.40 28.30
C ALA A 334 6.50 -5.04 26.83
N PRO A 335 6.32 -6.01 25.90
CA PRO A 335 6.18 -5.73 24.46
C PRO A 335 4.95 -4.86 24.19
N PHE A 336 5.01 -4.05 23.13
CA PHE A 336 3.88 -3.27 22.69
C PHE A 336 3.04 -4.06 21.68
N PHE A 337 1.84 -4.46 22.11
CA PHE A 337 0.80 -5.05 21.28
C PHE A 337 -0.36 -4.06 21.18
N ALA A 338 -0.95 -3.95 19.98
CA ALA A 338 -2.08 -3.05 19.77
C ALA A 338 -2.99 -3.58 18.65
N PHE A 339 -4.28 -3.25 18.73
CA PHE A 339 -5.18 -3.39 17.59
C PHE A 339 -4.76 -2.45 16.46
N VAL A 340 -5.01 -2.86 15.20
CA VAL A 340 -4.71 -2.01 14.05
C VAL A 340 -5.43 -0.67 14.18
N PHE A 341 -6.69 -0.71 14.58
CA PHE A 341 -7.50 0.44 14.98
C PHE A 341 -8.40 0.07 16.15
N ASP A 342 -8.69 1.07 16.98
CA ASP A 342 -9.64 0.97 18.08
C ASP A 342 -10.49 2.24 18.13
N ASP A 343 -11.75 2.13 17.75
CA ASP A 343 -12.69 3.25 17.68
C ASP A 343 -13.07 3.83 19.05
N ARG A 344 -12.69 3.13 20.14
CA ARG A 344 -12.87 3.57 21.53
C ARG A 344 -11.84 4.61 21.95
N ILE A 345 -10.72 4.71 21.23
CA ILE A 345 -9.62 5.64 21.54
C ILE A 345 -9.91 7.01 20.91
N GLY A 346 -9.83 8.06 21.70
CA GLY A 346 -10.02 9.44 21.22
C GLY A 346 -8.97 9.87 20.20
N PRO A 347 -9.30 10.80 19.29
CA PRO A 347 -8.38 11.28 18.26
C PRO A 347 -7.20 12.10 18.84
N ASP A 348 -7.38 12.72 20.00
CA ASP A 348 -6.41 13.63 20.61
C ASP A 348 -5.43 12.92 21.55
N ASP A 349 -5.55 11.59 21.74
CA ASP A 349 -4.60 10.83 22.56
C ASP A 349 -3.18 10.98 21.98
N PRO A 350 -2.20 11.48 22.74
CA PRO A 350 -0.83 11.66 22.26
C PRO A 350 -0.05 10.35 22.11
N ASP A 351 -0.47 9.28 22.79
CA ASP A 351 0.11 7.94 22.71
C ASP A 351 -0.98 6.86 22.66
N PRO A 352 -1.79 6.84 21.59
CA PRO A 352 -2.91 5.94 21.49
C PRO A 352 -2.50 4.47 21.60
N ALA A 353 -3.35 3.68 22.24
CA ALA A 353 -3.11 2.25 22.44
C ALA A 353 -3.40 1.40 21.18
N ASP A 354 -3.78 2.03 20.06
CA ASP A 354 -3.89 1.38 18.74
C ASP A 354 -2.77 1.81 17.79
N LEU A 355 -2.77 1.27 16.57
CA LEU A 355 -1.72 1.50 15.57
C LEU A 355 -2.01 2.65 14.61
N ARG A 356 -3.01 3.54 14.88
CA ARG A 356 -3.21 4.74 14.05
C ARG A 356 -1.92 5.55 13.94
N GLY A 357 -1.69 6.19 12.79
CA GLY A 357 -0.54 7.07 12.56
C GLY A 357 -0.71 8.47 13.17
N GLY A 358 0.08 9.42 12.69
CA GLY A 358 -0.03 10.84 13.07
C GLY A 358 0.48 11.17 14.48
N LYS A 359 1.11 10.24 15.19
CA LYS A 359 1.53 10.44 16.59
C LYS A 359 2.96 9.95 16.82
N ARG A 360 3.73 10.76 17.57
CA ARG A 360 5.06 10.39 18.06
C ARG A 360 5.03 10.20 19.56
N ALA A 361 5.38 9.00 20.02
CA ALA A 361 5.53 8.68 21.44
C ALA A 361 6.63 7.63 21.64
N PRO A 362 7.23 7.49 22.84
CA PRO A 362 8.40 6.64 23.08
C PRO A 362 8.28 5.20 22.60
N ARG A 363 7.10 4.59 22.69
CA ARG A 363 6.86 3.17 22.30
C ARG A 363 6.39 2.98 20.84
N ARG A 364 6.20 4.06 20.08
CA ARG A 364 5.61 4.01 18.73
C ARG A 364 6.68 3.84 17.66
N PHE A 365 7.36 2.69 17.70
CA PHE A 365 8.34 2.24 16.71
C PHE A 365 8.16 0.75 16.42
N VAL A 366 8.72 0.27 15.33
CA VAL A 366 8.62 -1.13 14.89
C VAL A 366 9.94 -1.85 15.11
N ASP A 367 9.89 -3.02 15.75
CA ASP A 367 10.94 -4.03 15.68
C ASP A 367 10.63 -4.96 14.51
N TRP A 368 11.32 -4.77 13.39
CA TRP A 368 11.01 -5.39 12.12
C TRP A 368 11.07 -6.93 12.10
N GLN A 369 11.73 -7.54 13.08
CA GLN A 369 11.75 -8.99 13.26
C GLN A 369 10.36 -9.60 13.52
N THR A 370 9.39 -8.78 13.91
CA THR A 370 8.01 -9.25 14.07
C THR A 370 7.24 -9.29 12.74
N PHE A 371 7.73 -8.59 11.71
CA PHE A 371 7.07 -8.42 10.42
C PHE A 371 7.78 -9.13 9.26
N PHE A 372 9.11 -9.20 9.28
CA PHE A 372 9.91 -9.87 8.25
C PHE A 372 10.81 -10.93 8.89
N ASP A 373 11.15 -11.96 8.11
CA ASP A 373 11.97 -13.06 8.60
C ASP A 373 13.46 -12.69 8.57
N PHE A 374 14.05 -12.61 9.76
CA PHE A 374 15.47 -12.40 9.97
C PHE A 374 16.20 -13.69 10.41
N GLY A 375 15.51 -14.83 10.44
CA GLY A 375 16.04 -16.11 10.89
C GLY A 375 16.04 -16.28 12.40
N ASP A 376 15.40 -15.37 13.16
CA ASP A 376 15.41 -15.36 14.64
C ASP A 376 14.12 -15.93 15.28
N GLY A 377 13.18 -16.43 14.45
CA GLY A 377 11.94 -17.05 14.91
C GLY A 377 10.88 -16.10 15.48
N ASN A 378 11.09 -14.79 15.40
CA ASN A 378 10.16 -13.77 15.94
C ASN A 378 9.07 -13.34 14.97
N VAL A 379 9.22 -13.64 13.69
CA VAL A 379 8.32 -13.22 12.63
C VAL A 379 6.92 -13.82 12.81
N ARG A 380 5.91 -13.02 12.53
CA ARG A 380 4.52 -13.47 12.44
C ARG A 380 4.14 -13.78 10.98
N PRO A 381 3.50 -14.93 10.75
CA PRO A 381 2.93 -15.21 9.44
C PRO A 381 1.83 -14.22 9.12
N ASN A 382 1.65 -13.92 7.84
CA ASN A 382 0.53 -13.13 7.38
C ASN A 382 -0.82 -13.87 7.60
N LYS A 383 -1.93 -13.13 7.48
CA LYS A 383 -3.26 -13.74 7.38
C LYS A 383 -3.45 -14.28 5.95
N ARG A 384 -4.20 -15.38 5.79
CA ARG A 384 -4.62 -15.86 4.46
C ARG A 384 -5.51 -14.84 3.77
N ILE A 385 -5.51 -14.89 2.44
CA ILE A 385 -6.43 -14.12 1.60
C ILE A 385 -7.76 -14.88 1.57
N ASP A 386 -8.78 -14.32 2.19
CA ASP A 386 -10.12 -14.90 2.29
C ASP A 386 -11.18 -13.79 2.36
N THR A 387 -12.44 -14.17 2.42
CA THR A 387 -13.55 -13.21 2.53
C THR A 387 -13.79 -12.68 3.94
N LYS A 388 -12.94 -13.00 4.92
CA LYS A 388 -13.05 -12.51 6.30
C LYS A 388 -12.09 -11.35 6.53
N ILE A 389 -12.62 -10.17 6.75
CA ILE A 389 -11.89 -8.94 7.00
C ILE A 389 -11.87 -8.68 8.50
N SER A 390 -10.71 -8.37 9.05
CA SER A 390 -10.55 -8.09 10.47
C SER A 390 -11.52 -7.00 10.97
N THR A 391 -12.18 -7.28 12.08
CA THR A 391 -13.25 -6.41 12.63
C THR A 391 -12.85 -4.95 12.87
N PRO A 392 -11.60 -4.61 13.28
CA PRO A 392 -11.18 -3.20 13.36
C PRO A 392 -11.32 -2.40 12.07
N LEU A 393 -11.35 -3.06 10.90
CA LEU A 393 -11.52 -2.39 9.60
C LEU A 393 -13.00 -2.14 9.26
N MET A 394 -13.93 -2.58 10.09
CA MET A 394 -15.37 -2.31 9.94
C MET A 394 -15.76 -0.93 10.47
N GLU A 395 -14.90 -0.31 11.29
CA GLU A 395 -15.14 1.00 11.91
C GLU A 395 -13.82 1.81 11.92
N LEU A 396 -13.51 2.41 10.78
CA LEU A 396 -12.29 3.20 10.62
C LEU A 396 -12.27 4.42 11.55
N PRO A 397 -11.14 4.76 12.18
CA PRO A 397 -10.99 5.97 12.99
C PRO A 397 -11.34 7.24 12.19
N GLY A 398 -11.96 8.23 12.86
CA GLY A 398 -12.33 9.50 12.25
C GLY A 398 -13.62 9.47 11.43
N SER A 399 -14.16 8.30 11.12
CA SER A 399 -15.41 8.17 10.36
C SER A 399 -16.68 8.53 11.17
N ARG A 400 -16.60 8.57 12.52
CA ARG A 400 -17.72 8.90 13.42
C ARG A 400 -17.93 10.39 13.61
N ALA A 401 -16.90 11.20 13.51
CA ALA A 401 -16.97 12.64 13.69
C ALA A 401 -16.02 13.34 12.69
N PRO A 402 -16.52 13.69 11.51
CA PRO A 402 -15.73 14.48 10.56
C PRO A 402 -15.46 15.87 11.14
N ALA A 403 -14.43 16.52 10.64
CA ALA A 403 -14.18 17.91 10.96
C ALA A 403 -15.42 18.76 10.60
N PRO A 404 -15.73 19.80 11.39
CA PRO A 404 -16.90 20.66 11.14
C PRO A 404 -16.90 21.20 9.70
N GLY A 405 -18.02 21.02 9.00
CA GLY A 405 -18.21 21.50 7.63
C GLY A 405 -17.83 20.53 6.52
N LEU A 406 -17.35 19.31 6.84
CA LEU A 406 -17.13 18.27 5.83
C LEU A 406 -18.34 17.32 5.75
N PRO A 407 -18.82 17.00 4.54
CA PRO A 407 -19.86 16.00 4.36
C PRO A 407 -19.35 14.62 4.79
N THR A 408 -20.12 13.89 5.58
CA THR A 408 -19.86 12.49 5.86
C THR A 408 -20.60 11.64 4.85
N ASP A 409 -19.94 10.68 4.22
CA ASP A 409 -20.63 9.66 3.44
C ASP A 409 -21.36 8.64 4.36
N GLY A 410 -21.10 8.68 5.66
CA GLY A 410 -21.70 7.79 6.67
C GLY A 410 -21.30 6.32 6.52
N VAL A 411 -20.27 6.02 5.73
CA VAL A 411 -19.78 4.66 5.52
C VAL A 411 -18.48 4.45 6.29
N GLN A 412 -18.57 3.81 7.45
CA GLN A 412 -17.41 3.59 8.33
C GLN A 412 -16.59 2.35 7.95
N SER A 413 -17.24 1.37 7.32
CA SER A 413 -16.61 0.10 6.98
C SER A 413 -15.75 0.19 5.72
N LEU A 414 -14.47 -0.19 5.81
CA LEU A 414 -13.56 -0.31 4.66
C LEU A 414 -14.09 -1.30 3.60
N PRO A 415 -14.59 -2.51 3.95
CA PRO A 415 -15.21 -3.40 2.97
C PRO A 415 -16.41 -2.79 2.26
N SER A 416 -17.30 -2.09 2.97
CA SER A 416 -18.42 -1.38 2.35
C SER A 416 -17.95 -0.31 1.37
N ARG A 417 -16.94 0.47 1.73
CA ARG A 417 -16.33 1.49 0.85
C ARG A 417 -15.77 0.86 -0.42
N ASN A 418 -15.01 -0.22 -0.30
CA ASN A 418 -14.47 -0.94 -1.46
C ASN A 418 -15.57 -1.40 -2.42
N LEU A 419 -16.63 -2.02 -1.89
CA LEU A 419 -17.72 -2.55 -2.71
C LEU A 419 -18.59 -1.46 -3.34
N ILE A 420 -18.82 -0.34 -2.64
CA ILE A 420 -19.53 0.82 -3.21
C ILE A 420 -18.75 1.39 -4.40
N ARG A 421 -17.43 1.47 -4.32
CA ARG A 421 -16.57 1.89 -5.45
C ARG A 421 -16.75 0.98 -6.68
N HIS A 422 -16.94 -0.34 -6.49
CA HIS A 422 -17.23 -1.25 -7.61
C HIS A 422 -18.48 -0.86 -8.37
N VAL A 423 -19.55 -0.53 -7.63
CA VAL A 423 -20.81 -0.06 -8.21
C VAL A 423 -20.59 1.25 -8.94
N ASN A 424 -19.88 2.19 -8.31
CA ASN A 424 -19.70 3.55 -8.85
C ASN A 424 -18.86 3.58 -10.14
N PHE A 425 -17.80 2.78 -10.20
CA PHE A 425 -16.97 2.64 -11.41
C PHE A 425 -17.56 1.66 -12.43
N GLY A 426 -18.66 0.95 -12.09
CA GLY A 426 -19.26 -0.04 -12.98
C GLY A 426 -18.30 -1.15 -13.37
N LEU A 427 -17.61 -1.75 -12.38
CA LEU A 427 -16.65 -2.83 -12.64
C LEU A 427 -17.35 -4.10 -13.12
N PRO A 428 -16.73 -4.92 -13.96
CA PRO A 428 -17.25 -6.22 -14.37
C PRO A 428 -17.25 -7.21 -13.19
N SER A 429 -18.05 -8.28 -13.30
CA SER A 429 -18.01 -9.38 -12.33
C SER A 429 -16.75 -10.23 -12.48
N GLY A 430 -16.32 -10.86 -11.38
CA GLY A 430 -15.19 -11.78 -11.43
C GLY A 430 -15.43 -12.96 -12.38
N GLN A 431 -16.68 -13.47 -12.47
CA GLN A 431 -17.03 -14.52 -13.42
C GLN A 431 -16.92 -14.07 -14.89
N ALA A 432 -17.28 -12.83 -15.19
CA ALA A 432 -17.14 -12.28 -16.55
C ALA A 432 -15.66 -12.19 -16.93
N ILE A 433 -14.82 -11.68 -16.03
CA ILE A 433 -13.37 -11.62 -16.27
C ILE A 433 -12.78 -13.03 -16.39
N ALA A 434 -13.14 -13.97 -15.50
CA ALA A 434 -12.64 -15.34 -15.57
C ALA A 434 -12.89 -15.99 -16.94
N ARG A 435 -14.13 -15.88 -17.44
CA ARG A 435 -14.49 -16.37 -18.79
C ARG A 435 -13.71 -15.65 -19.90
N HIS A 436 -13.56 -14.33 -19.78
CA HIS A 436 -12.85 -13.52 -20.77
C HIS A 436 -11.36 -13.91 -20.89
N ILE A 437 -10.71 -14.14 -19.75
CA ILE A 437 -9.29 -14.57 -19.73
C ILE A 437 -9.09 -16.08 -19.91
N GLY A 438 -10.17 -16.83 -20.11
CA GLY A 438 -10.11 -18.26 -20.41
C GLY A 438 -9.80 -19.16 -19.22
N VAL A 439 -10.14 -18.73 -17.97
CA VAL A 439 -10.01 -19.55 -16.76
C VAL A 439 -11.36 -19.99 -16.23
N THR A 440 -11.40 -21.09 -15.46
CA THR A 440 -12.62 -21.60 -14.86
C THR A 440 -13.14 -20.61 -13.82
N ALA A 441 -14.37 -20.11 -14.04
CA ALA A 441 -15.03 -19.24 -13.08
C ALA A 441 -15.51 -20.02 -11.85
N LEU A 442 -15.54 -19.36 -10.70
CA LEU A 442 -16.23 -19.90 -9.51
C LEU A 442 -17.71 -20.13 -9.83
N THR A 443 -18.23 -21.24 -9.35
CA THR A 443 -19.63 -21.63 -9.50
C THR A 443 -20.52 -20.91 -8.50
N SER A 444 -21.83 -20.80 -8.80
CA SER A 444 -22.80 -20.24 -7.87
C SER A 444 -22.88 -21.04 -6.56
N ALA A 445 -22.57 -22.33 -6.57
CA ALA A 445 -22.47 -23.15 -5.36
C ALA A 445 -21.29 -22.72 -4.47
N GLN A 446 -20.14 -22.33 -5.07
CA GLN A 446 -19.00 -21.78 -4.33
C GLN A 446 -19.21 -20.35 -3.83
N LEU A 447 -20.25 -19.68 -4.30
CA LEU A 447 -20.65 -18.30 -3.96
C LEU A 447 -22.06 -18.27 -3.34
N ALA A 448 -22.55 -19.41 -2.82
CA ALA A 448 -23.94 -19.57 -2.34
C ALA A 448 -24.31 -18.58 -1.23
N GLU A 449 -23.35 -18.15 -0.42
CA GLU A 449 -23.54 -17.14 0.63
C GLU A 449 -23.98 -15.77 0.11
N LEU A 450 -23.76 -15.48 -1.18
CA LEU A 450 -24.19 -14.25 -1.85
C LEU A 450 -25.59 -14.35 -2.49
N ALA A 451 -26.19 -15.55 -2.54
CA ALA A 451 -27.49 -15.76 -3.16
C ALA A 451 -28.61 -14.87 -2.57
N PRO A 452 -28.69 -14.64 -1.23
CA PRO A 452 -29.70 -13.75 -0.65
C PRO A 452 -29.61 -12.30 -1.13
N LEU A 453 -28.45 -11.88 -1.64
CA LEU A 453 -28.19 -10.53 -2.18
C LEU A 453 -28.27 -10.49 -3.71
N ASN A 454 -28.57 -11.61 -4.37
CA ASN A 454 -28.53 -11.77 -5.83
C ASN A 454 -27.15 -11.45 -6.44
N LEU A 455 -26.05 -11.77 -5.74
CA LEU A 455 -24.67 -11.50 -6.16
C LEU A 455 -23.86 -12.79 -6.45
N ALA A 456 -24.46 -13.97 -6.39
CA ALA A 456 -23.78 -15.24 -6.62
C ALA A 456 -23.46 -15.49 -8.11
N GLU A 457 -24.36 -15.09 -9.03
CA GLU A 457 -24.18 -15.27 -10.47
C GLU A 457 -23.31 -14.19 -11.11
N SER A 458 -23.27 -13.00 -10.50
CA SER A 458 -22.51 -11.85 -10.94
C SER A 458 -21.90 -11.16 -9.72
N THR A 459 -20.71 -11.62 -9.34
CA THR A 459 -20.07 -11.25 -8.07
C THR A 459 -19.19 -10.02 -8.25
N PRO A 460 -19.23 -9.02 -7.32
CA PRO A 460 -18.30 -7.90 -7.32
C PRO A 460 -16.86 -8.40 -7.37
N LEU A 461 -16.03 -7.82 -8.24
CA LEU A 461 -14.68 -8.30 -8.54
C LEU A 461 -13.81 -8.46 -7.29
N TRP A 462 -13.83 -7.50 -6.33
CA TRP A 462 -13.03 -7.62 -5.11
C TRP A 462 -13.44 -8.84 -4.27
N TYR A 463 -14.74 -9.04 -4.02
CA TYR A 463 -15.22 -10.23 -3.31
C TYR A 463 -14.81 -11.52 -4.04
N TYR A 464 -14.99 -11.52 -5.37
CA TYR A 464 -14.62 -12.67 -6.20
C TYR A 464 -13.14 -13.03 -6.07
N VAL A 465 -12.24 -12.05 -6.14
CA VAL A 465 -10.79 -12.26 -6.02
C VAL A 465 -10.42 -12.86 -4.66
N LEU A 466 -11.05 -12.40 -3.57
CA LEU A 466 -10.85 -12.96 -2.23
C LEU A 466 -11.35 -14.39 -2.14
N LYS A 467 -12.57 -14.65 -2.65
CA LYS A 467 -13.17 -16.01 -2.66
C LYS A 467 -12.41 -16.96 -3.56
N GLU A 468 -11.92 -16.49 -4.70
CA GLU A 468 -11.09 -17.27 -5.61
C GLU A 468 -9.78 -17.69 -4.96
N ALA A 469 -9.11 -16.77 -4.25
CA ALA A 469 -7.90 -17.08 -3.48
C ALA A 469 -8.19 -18.13 -2.40
N GLU A 470 -9.28 -17.97 -1.64
CA GLU A 470 -9.71 -18.90 -0.60
C GLU A 470 -9.96 -20.32 -1.17
N VAL A 471 -10.76 -20.42 -2.25
CA VAL A 471 -11.24 -21.70 -2.78
C VAL A 471 -10.18 -22.42 -3.60
N ILE A 472 -9.41 -21.70 -4.42
CA ILE A 472 -8.47 -22.31 -5.39
C ILE A 472 -7.06 -22.44 -4.81
N GLU A 473 -6.59 -21.42 -4.09
CA GLU A 473 -5.22 -21.35 -3.56
C GLU A 473 -5.15 -21.56 -2.03
N GLY A 474 -6.26 -21.91 -1.38
CA GLY A 474 -6.33 -22.05 0.07
C GLY A 474 -5.95 -20.75 0.82
N GLY A 475 -6.11 -19.61 0.19
CA GLY A 475 -5.77 -18.30 0.73
C GLY A 475 -4.27 -17.99 0.81
N ILE A 476 -3.41 -18.82 0.23
CA ILE A 476 -1.95 -18.65 0.27
C ILE A 476 -1.50 -17.51 -0.65
N ARG A 477 -2.14 -17.38 -1.80
CA ARG A 477 -1.88 -16.37 -2.84
C ARG A 477 -3.17 -16.07 -3.62
N LEU A 478 -3.12 -15.10 -4.52
CA LEU A 478 -4.22 -14.78 -5.42
C LEU A 478 -4.53 -15.94 -6.37
N GLY A 479 -5.82 -16.14 -6.64
CA GLY A 479 -6.31 -17.04 -7.67
C GLY A 479 -6.07 -16.51 -9.09
N PRO A 480 -6.50 -17.26 -10.15
CA PRO A 480 -6.19 -16.93 -11.53
C PRO A 480 -6.58 -15.53 -11.97
N VAL A 481 -7.78 -15.04 -11.62
CA VAL A 481 -8.26 -13.71 -12.01
C VAL A 481 -7.47 -12.63 -11.28
N GLY A 482 -7.37 -12.72 -9.94
CA GLY A 482 -6.63 -11.75 -9.14
C GLY A 482 -5.16 -11.67 -9.53
N ALA A 483 -4.53 -12.83 -9.72
CA ALA A 483 -3.11 -12.92 -10.09
C ALA A 483 -2.84 -12.36 -11.50
N ARG A 484 -3.77 -12.56 -12.46
CA ARG A 484 -3.63 -11.99 -13.81
C ARG A 484 -3.66 -10.47 -13.78
N ILE A 485 -4.65 -9.87 -13.09
CA ILE A 485 -4.79 -8.41 -13.01
C ILE A 485 -3.57 -7.81 -12.30
N VAL A 486 -3.22 -8.31 -11.12
CA VAL A 486 -2.10 -7.78 -10.34
C VAL A 486 -0.78 -7.98 -11.06
N GLY A 487 -0.50 -9.17 -11.56
CA GLY A 487 0.76 -9.49 -12.21
C GLY A 487 1.00 -8.69 -13.49
N GLU A 488 -0.02 -8.57 -14.36
CA GLU A 488 0.15 -7.80 -15.60
C GLU A 488 0.32 -6.30 -15.33
N VAL A 489 -0.40 -5.72 -14.36
CA VAL A 489 -0.21 -4.31 -14.04
C VAL A 489 1.19 -4.07 -13.48
N PHE A 490 1.64 -4.83 -12.50
CA PHE A 490 2.99 -4.66 -11.93
C PHE A 490 4.09 -4.81 -12.97
N VAL A 491 4.06 -5.90 -13.74
CA VAL A 491 5.08 -6.14 -14.79
C VAL A 491 4.98 -5.09 -15.90
N GLY A 492 3.76 -4.68 -16.25
CA GLY A 492 3.53 -3.65 -17.26
C GLY A 492 4.09 -2.30 -16.87
N LEU A 493 3.86 -1.84 -15.64
CA LEU A 493 4.42 -0.59 -15.12
C LEU A 493 5.95 -0.63 -15.10
N LEU A 494 6.55 -1.73 -14.60
CA LEU A 494 8.01 -1.90 -14.57
C LEU A 494 8.63 -1.93 -15.97
N LYS A 495 7.97 -2.55 -16.96
CA LYS A 495 8.48 -2.59 -18.35
C LYS A 495 8.27 -1.28 -19.10
N ALA A 496 7.25 -0.50 -18.73
CA ALA A 496 6.97 0.79 -19.36
C ALA A 496 7.87 1.93 -18.83
N ASP A 497 8.31 1.82 -17.58
CA ASP A 497 9.25 2.75 -16.97
C ASP A 497 10.68 2.47 -17.47
N ARG A 498 11.19 3.38 -18.30
CA ARG A 498 12.55 3.26 -18.88
C ARG A 498 13.67 3.35 -17.86
N ASP A 499 13.41 3.95 -16.70
CA ASP A 499 14.39 4.09 -15.62
C ASP A 499 14.37 2.89 -14.66
N SER A 500 13.42 1.95 -14.84
CA SER A 500 13.37 0.71 -14.07
C SER A 500 14.51 -0.24 -14.47
N TYR A 501 14.98 -1.06 -13.49
CA TYR A 501 16.01 -2.06 -13.82
C TYR A 501 15.49 -3.09 -14.84
N LEU A 502 14.19 -3.40 -14.82
CA LEU A 502 13.61 -4.41 -15.70
C LEU A 502 13.56 -3.97 -17.16
N ALA A 503 13.47 -2.65 -17.42
CA ALA A 503 13.49 -2.09 -18.76
C ALA A 503 14.91 -1.67 -19.20
N ASP A 504 15.68 -0.98 -18.35
CA ASP A 504 17.00 -0.43 -18.69
C ASP A 504 18.12 -1.49 -18.64
N ALA A 505 18.10 -2.38 -17.63
CA ALA A 505 19.13 -3.38 -17.42
C ALA A 505 18.54 -4.71 -16.91
N PRO A 506 17.80 -5.47 -17.74
CA PRO A 506 17.02 -6.64 -17.29
C PRO A 506 17.88 -7.76 -16.69
N ASN A 507 19.19 -7.75 -16.92
CA ASN A 507 20.15 -8.70 -16.33
C ASN A 507 20.82 -8.15 -15.05
N TRP A 508 20.47 -6.94 -14.62
CA TRP A 508 21.01 -6.36 -13.39
C TRP A 508 20.64 -7.21 -12.17
N LYS A 509 21.55 -7.27 -11.22
CA LYS A 509 21.35 -7.92 -9.93
C LYS A 509 21.74 -6.97 -8.80
N PRO A 510 21.12 -7.10 -7.62
CA PRO A 510 21.46 -6.32 -6.45
C PRO A 510 22.96 -6.30 -6.15
N THR A 511 23.46 -5.12 -5.82
CA THR A 511 24.88 -4.88 -5.55
C THR A 511 25.16 -4.52 -4.10
N LEU A 512 24.13 -4.25 -3.31
CA LEU A 512 24.27 -3.98 -1.88
C LEU A 512 24.42 -5.30 -1.10
N PRO A 513 25.05 -5.27 0.08
CA PRO A 513 25.19 -6.45 0.95
C PRO A 513 23.84 -7.08 1.30
N ALA A 514 23.74 -8.39 1.20
CA ALA A 514 22.55 -9.16 1.49
C ALA A 514 22.88 -10.47 2.19
N ALA A 515 21.98 -10.98 3.03
CA ALA A 515 22.14 -12.23 3.77
C ALA A 515 22.28 -13.45 2.83
N GLY A 516 21.62 -13.44 1.70
CA GLY A 516 21.70 -14.49 0.67
C GLY A 516 22.92 -14.40 -0.23
N GLY A 517 23.84 -13.46 0.00
CA GLY A 517 25.02 -13.22 -0.80
C GLY A 517 24.78 -12.32 -2.01
N THR A 518 25.82 -12.14 -2.82
CA THR A 518 25.82 -11.23 -3.97
C THR A 518 24.72 -11.62 -4.99
N GLY A 519 23.97 -10.63 -5.44
CA GLY A 519 22.93 -10.82 -6.44
C GLY A 519 21.58 -11.27 -5.86
N THR A 520 21.46 -11.34 -4.53
CA THR A 520 20.18 -11.50 -3.83
C THR A 520 19.90 -10.23 -3.02
N PHE A 521 18.65 -9.91 -2.81
CA PHE A 521 18.25 -8.80 -1.93
C PHE A 521 16.77 -8.92 -1.61
N ARG A 522 16.44 -8.89 -0.34
CA ARG A 522 15.07 -9.00 0.17
C ARG A 522 14.73 -7.81 1.04
N MET A 523 13.46 -7.72 1.43
CA MET A 523 13.01 -6.66 2.34
C MET A 523 13.77 -6.65 3.67
N ALA A 524 14.11 -7.83 4.22
CA ALA A 524 14.95 -7.94 5.42
C ALA A 524 16.35 -7.33 5.23
N ASP A 525 16.95 -7.44 4.04
CA ASP A 525 18.25 -6.86 3.72
C ASP A 525 18.17 -5.34 3.61
N LEU A 526 17.10 -4.81 2.99
CA LEU A 526 16.82 -3.38 2.96
C LEU A 526 16.75 -2.79 4.38
N LEU A 527 15.99 -3.42 5.27
CA LEU A 527 15.81 -2.99 6.66
C LEU A 527 17.11 -3.03 7.46
N ARG A 528 17.96 -4.04 7.22
CA ARG A 528 19.32 -4.12 7.80
C ARG A 528 20.20 -2.99 7.29
N PHE A 529 20.23 -2.79 5.98
CA PHE A 529 21.04 -1.75 5.34
C PHE A 529 20.61 -0.34 5.77
N ALA A 530 19.30 -0.11 5.95
CA ALA A 530 18.73 1.12 6.51
C ALA A 530 19.09 1.35 7.99
N GLY A 531 19.66 0.34 8.67
CA GLY A 531 19.99 0.41 10.10
C GLY A 531 18.76 0.49 11.01
N VAL A 532 17.63 -0.10 10.59
CA VAL A 532 16.39 -0.18 11.38
C VAL A 532 16.08 -1.60 11.87
N ALA A 533 16.93 -2.55 11.53
CA ALA A 533 16.88 -3.95 11.98
C ALA A 533 18.30 -4.41 12.37
N PRO A 534 18.43 -5.52 13.11
CA PRO A 534 19.74 -6.04 13.50
C PRO A 534 20.64 -6.28 12.29
N PRO A 535 21.96 -5.97 12.40
CA PRO A 535 22.92 -6.20 11.31
C PRO A 535 23.04 -7.70 10.99
N LEU A 536 23.66 -8.00 9.86
CA LEU A 536 24.12 -9.37 9.54
C LEU A 536 25.15 -9.78 10.61
N GLN A 537 24.96 -10.95 11.23
CA GLN A 537 25.91 -11.54 12.14
C GLN A 537 27.04 -12.22 11.38
#